data_c38af04910f40e1a5ea2d7c6d3300763
#
_entry.id   c38af04910f40e1a5ea2d7c6d3300763
#
_cell.length_a   1.000
_cell.length_b   1.000
_cell.length_c   1.000
_cell.angle_alpha   90.00
_cell.angle_beta   90.00
_cell.angle_gamma   90.00
#
_symmetry.space_group_name_H-M   'P 1'
#
loop_
_entity.id
_entity.type
_entity.pdbx_description
1 polymer ?
#
loop_
_entity_poly.entity_id
_entity_poly.type
_entity_poly.pdbx_seq_one_letter_code
_entity_poly.pdbx_strand_id
1 'polypeptide(L)'
;MSAGAIVITGASSGIGRATALRLARRGTSLVLVSRREDALGALAEQCRSRGGAAVAVAADVSDAEAVEAVAIRAVVEYGRIDAWVNCAAVATYGHLESVPLEEFQHVIDVNVMGVVNGTRSALRRMIPQGSGVIVNIASILGVVPQPYGAAYSVSKAAVRALGASARSELALRHERDVHVVSILPATIDTPFFRHAANHTGRQVRALPPVYPPELVARRIESALRRPHRPERVVGLLGRALVRQHRRTPRVIEGQVALQTELTNLSPTRGGENGSGTLFTTDASAEASVTGGWHGRSKTALRTAIGTAAAVALGMWMLRRVGKRR
;
A
#
# COMPACT_ATOMS: atom_id res chain seq x y z
N MET A 1 -14.83 -24.14 -16.20
CA MET A 1 -15.35 -22.84 -15.74
C MET A 1 -14.28 -21.80 -16.05
N SER A 2 -14.59 -20.71 -16.75
CA SER A 2 -13.65 -19.63 -16.98
C SER A 2 -13.19 -19.07 -15.63
N ALA A 3 -11.89 -18.81 -15.47
CA ALA A 3 -11.40 -18.13 -14.27
C ALA A 3 -12.04 -16.73 -14.22
N GLY A 4 -12.63 -16.37 -13.10
CA GLY A 4 -13.25 -15.06 -12.91
C GLY A 4 -12.21 -13.94 -12.86
N ALA A 5 -12.70 -12.71 -12.87
CA ALA A 5 -11.84 -11.53 -12.89
C ALA A 5 -11.08 -11.32 -11.57
N ILE A 6 -9.83 -10.88 -11.68
CA ILE A 6 -9.08 -10.23 -10.60
C ILE A 6 -8.99 -8.74 -10.90
N VAL A 7 -9.65 -7.91 -10.11
CA VAL A 7 -9.55 -6.45 -10.20
C VAL A 7 -8.36 -5.97 -9.37
N ILE A 8 -7.53 -5.08 -9.94
CA ILE A 8 -6.35 -4.52 -9.27
C ILE A 8 -6.38 -3.00 -9.41
N THR A 9 -6.64 -2.27 -8.32
CA THR A 9 -6.55 -0.81 -8.30
C THR A 9 -5.11 -0.34 -8.08
N GLY A 10 -4.75 0.84 -8.58
CA GLY A 10 -3.37 1.33 -8.52
C GLY A 10 -2.41 0.50 -9.38
N ALA A 11 -2.93 -0.11 -10.46
CA ALA A 11 -2.16 -1.05 -11.29
C ALA A 11 -1.06 -0.41 -12.13
N SER A 12 -1.07 0.91 -12.35
CA SER A 12 -0.14 1.58 -13.26
C SER A 12 1.31 1.58 -12.81
N SER A 13 1.61 1.37 -11.52
CA SER A 13 2.98 1.38 -10.99
C SER A 13 3.15 0.51 -9.75
N GLY A 14 4.40 0.38 -9.27
CA GLY A 14 4.75 -0.21 -7.98
C GLY A 14 4.16 -1.60 -7.72
N ILE A 15 3.55 -1.77 -6.55
CA ILE A 15 2.98 -3.04 -6.08
C ILE A 15 1.85 -3.53 -6.99
N GLY A 16 0.95 -2.63 -7.43
CA GLY A 16 -0.16 -2.99 -8.31
C GLY A 16 0.32 -3.54 -9.65
N ARG A 17 1.28 -2.86 -10.29
CA ARG A 17 1.92 -3.29 -11.53
C ARG A 17 2.67 -4.62 -11.36
N ALA A 18 3.48 -4.76 -10.30
CA ALA A 18 4.17 -6.01 -9.99
C ALA A 18 3.20 -7.18 -9.79
N THR A 19 2.05 -6.92 -9.16
CA THR A 19 1.00 -7.92 -8.94
C THR A 19 0.34 -8.33 -10.24
N ALA A 20 -0.04 -7.38 -11.10
CA ALA A 20 -0.63 -7.65 -12.41
C ALA A 20 0.31 -8.52 -13.26
N LEU A 21 1.57 -8.12 -13.41
CA LEU A 21 2.59 -8.85 -14.16
C LEU A 21 2.87 -10.25 -13.61
N ARG A 22 2.78 -10.43 -12.30
CA ARG A 22 2.96 -11.73 -11.66
C ARG A 22 1.78 -12.66 -11.91
N LEU A 23 0.56 -12.16 -11.79
CA LEU A 23 -0.65 -12.94 -11.97
C LEU A 23 -0.88 -13.29 -13.44
N ALA A 24 -0.55 -12.39 -14.37
CA ALA A 24 -0.64 -12.62 -15.81
C ALA A 24 0.13 -13.86 -16.29
N ARG A 25 1.28 -14.19 -15.64
CA ARG A 25 2.06 -15.42 -15.94
C ARG A 25 1.30 -16.72 -15.68
N ARG A 26 0.15 -16.67 -15.02
CA ARG A 26 -0.70 -17.80 -14.68
C ARG A 26 -1.96 -17.89 -15.52
N GLY A 27 -2.08 -17.06 -16.56
CA GLY A 27 -3.25 -17.06 -17.43
C GLY A 27 -4.54 -16.58 -16.74
N THR A 28 -4.43 -15.64 -15.78
CA THR A 28 -5.61 -15.08 -15.10
C THR A 28 -6.27 -13.98 -15.92
N SER A 29 -7.57 -13.71 -15.67
CA SER A 29 -8.30 -12.57 -16.21
C SER A 29 -8.16 -11.36 -15.31
N LEU A 30 -7.60 -10.27 -15.81
CA LEU A 30 -7.25 -9.08 -15.03
C LEU A 30 -8.06 -7.86 -15.46
N VAL A 31 -8.56 -7.10 -14.48
CA VAL A 31 -9.09 -5.75 -14.68
C VAL A 31 -8.12 -4.79 -13.98
N LEU A 32 -7.41 -4.02 -14.78
CA LEU A 32 -6.34 -3.11 -14.34
C LEU A 32 -6.92 -1.71 -14.20
N VAL A 33 -6.81 -1.12 -13.00
CA VAL A 33 -7.46 0.15 -12.67
C VAL A 33 -6.45 1.17 -12.17
N SER A 34 -6.45 2.35 -12.76
CA SER A 34 -5.80 3.57 -12.27
C SER A 34 -6.32 4.79 -13.03
N ARG A 35 -5.89 6.00 -12.62
CA ARG A 35 -6.22 7.23 -13.35
C ARG A 35 -5.46 7.37 -14.68
N ARG A 36 -4.31 6.70 -14.86
CA ARG A 36 -3.39 6.84 -16.01
C ARG A 36 -3.72 5.80 -17.09
N GLU A 37 -4.51 6.19 -18.08
CA GLU A 37 -5.00 5.31 -19.13
C GLU A 37 -3.87 4.70 -19.98
N ASP A 38 -2.93 5.52 -20.46
CA ASP A 38 -1.81 5.06 -21.30
C ASP A 38 -0.95 4.01 -20.58
N ALA A 39 -0.64 4.26 -19.30
CA ALA A 39 0.14 3.32 -18.48
C ALA A 39 -0.60 2.00 -18.27
N LEU A 40 -1.93 2.03 -18.16
CA LEU A 40 -2.76 0.82 -18.07
C LEU A 40 -2.82 0.08 -19.38
N GLY A 41 -2.97 0.76 -20.52
CA GLY A 41 -2.96 0.16 -21.85
C GLY A 41 -1.67 -0.61 -22.11
N ALA A 42 -0.52 0.02 -21.86
CA ALA A 42 0.78 -0.63 -21.97
C ALA A 42 0.96 -1.81 -21.00
N LEU A 43 0.40 -1.74 -19.78
CA LEU A 43 0.42 -2.86 -18.85
C LEU A 43 -0.48 -4.01 -19.30
N ALA A 44 -1.67 -3.71 -19.84
CA ALA A 44 -2.59 -4.73 -20.35
C ALA A 44 -1.95 -5.54 -21.48
N GLU A 45 -1.25 -4.87 -22.42
CA GLU A 45 -0.47 -5.54 -23.47
C GLU A 45 0.61 -6.46 -22.87
N GLN A 46 1.35 -5.99 -21.87
CA GLN A 46 2.35 -6.80 -21.20
C GLN A 46 1.74 -8.01 -20.46
N CYS A 47 0.52 -7.86 -19.93
CA CYS A 47 -0.18 -8.98 -19.30
C CYS A 47 -0.64 -9.99 -20.36
N ARG A 48 -1.18 -9.53 -21.49
CA ARG A 48 -1.59 -10.39 -22.59
C ARG A 48 -0.42 -11.15 -23.21
N SER A 49 0.71 -10.49 -23.45
CA SER A 49 1.92 -11.14 -23.97
C SER A 49 2.50 -12.22 -23.05
N ARG A 50 2.11 -12.24 -21.77
CA ARG A 50 2.48 -13.25 -20.76
C ARG A 50 1.43 -14.36 -20.60
N GLY A 51 0.41 -14.40 -21.44
CA GLY A 51 -0.64 -15.40 -21.43
C GLY A 51 -1.84 -15.08 -20.53
N GLY A 52 -1.93 -13.89 -19.94
CA GLY A 52 -3.09 -13.41 -19.20
C GLY A 52 -4.11 -12.74 -20.13
N ALA A 53 -5.40 -12.77 -19.77
CA ALA A 53 -6.38 -11.85 -20.30
C ALA A 53 -6.35 -10.56 -19.46
N ALA A 54 -6.38 -9.39 -20.08
CA ALA A 54 -6.33 -8.14 -19.34
C ALA A 54 -7.11 -7.02 -20.04
N VAL A 55 -7.90 -6.28 -19.27
CA VAL A 55 -8.55 -5.03 -19.69
C VAL A 55 -8.08 -3.88 -18.81
N ALA A 56 -7.89 -2.72 -19.42
CA ALA A 56 -7.58 -1.46 -18.76
C ALA A 56 -8.87 -0.67 -18.53
N VAL A 57 -9.04 -0.11 -17.33
CA VAL A 57 -10.17 0.76 -16.98
C VAL A 57 -9.62 1.99 -16.24
N ALA A 58 -9.71 3.15 -16.88
CA ALA A 58 -9.34 4.41 -16.23
C ALA A 58 -10.43 4.79 -15.22
N ALA A 59 -10.03 4.90 -13.93
CA ALA A 59 -10.94 5.31 -12.86
C ALA A 59 -10.17 5.91 -11.68
N ASP A 60 -10.79 6.90 -11.03
CA ASP A 60 -10.36 7.37 -9.71
C ASP A 60 -11.08 6.53 -8.64
N VAL A 61 -10.31 5.95 -7.72
CA VAL A 61 -10.87 5.09 -6.66
C VAL A 61 -11.66 5.89 -5.62
N SER A 62 -11.44 7.20 -5.49
CA SER A 62 -12.20 8.07 -4.61
C SER A 62 -13.63 8.30 -5.11
N ASP A 63 -13.88 8.12 -6.41
CA ASP A 63 -15.22 8.16 -7.02
C ASP A 63 -15.91 6.80 -6.91
N ALA A 64 -16.98 6.75 -6.12
CA ALA A 64 -17.74 5.52 -5.87
C ALA A 64 -18.46 4.99 -7.11
N GLU A 65 -18.93 5.87 -8.00
CA GLU A 65 -19.63 5.49 -9.24
C GLU A 65 -18.64 4.93 -10.26
N ALA A 66 -17.46 5.56 -10.38
CA ALA A 66 -16.39 5.05 -11.22
C ALA A 66 -15.91 3.66 -10.77
N VAL A 67 -15.78 3.42 -9.46
CA VAL A 67 -15.42 2.09 -8.93
C VAL A 67 -16.52 1.07 -9.15
N GLU A 68 -17.79 1.46 -9.04
CA GLU A 68 -18.91 0.58 -9.36
C GLU A 68 -18.95 0.21 -10.85
N ALA A 69 -18.66 1.17 -11.73
CA ALA A 69 -18.53 0.92 -13.17
C ALA A 69 -17.40 -0.08 -13.49
N VAL A 70 -16.28 -0.02 -12.77
CA VAL A 70 -15.19 -1.03 -12.85
C VAL A 70 -15.72 -2.42 -12.52
N ALA A 71 -16.51 -2.57 -11.46
CA ALA A 71 -17.06 -3.86 -11.05
C ALA A 71 -18.05 -4.42 -12.08
N ILE A 72 -18.91 -3.54 -12.65
CA ILE A 72 -19.82 -3.91 -13.75
C ILE A 72 -19.00 -4.38 -14.95
N ARG A 73 -17.98 -3.62 -15.36
CA ARG A 73 -17.10 -3.98 -16.49
C ARG A 73 -16.42 -5.33 -16.26
N ALA A 74 -15.96 -5.61 -15.04
CA ALA A 74 -15.34 -6.90 -14.71
C ALA A 74 -16.30 -8.08 -14.89
N VAL A 75 -17.57 -7.90 -14.48
CA VAL A 75 -18.62 -8.93 -14.64
C VAL A 75 -19.01 -9.10 -16.11
N VAL A 76 -19.18 -8.01 -16.85
CA VAL A 76 -19.51 -8.06 -18.30
C VAL A 76 -18.41 -8.78 -19.07
N GLU A 77 -17.16 -8.52 -18.77
CA GLU A 77 -16.01 -9.07 -19.52
C GLU A 77 -15.71 -10.53 -19.16
N TYR A 78 -15.85 -10.90 -17.88
CA TYR A 78 -15.36 -12.19 -17.35
C TYR A 78 -16.41 -13.00 -16.58
N GLY A 79 -17.64 -12.52 -16.49
CA GLY A 79 -18.78 -13.21 -15.89
C GLY A 79 -18.86 -13.13 -14.38
N ARG A 80 -17.73 -13.01 -13.66
CA ARG A 80 -17.67 -12.95 -12.19
C ARG A 80 -16.39 -12.28 -11.70
N ILE A 81 -16.38 -11.89 -10.42
CA ILE A 81 -15.19 -11.35 -9.74
C ILE A 81 -14.72 -12.35 -8.69
N ASP A 82 -13.56 -12.99 -8.91
CA ASP A 82 -12.97 -13.93 -7.96
C ASP A 82 -12.10 -13.21 -6.92
N ALA A 83 -11.47 -12.08 -7.32
CA ALA A 83 -10.67 -11.30 -6.40
C ALA A 83 -10.71 -9.80 -6.68
N TRP A 84 -10.50 -9.02 -5.61
CA TRP A 84 -10.36 -7.57 -5.66
C TRP A 84 -9.16 -7.13 -4.84
N VAL A 85 -8.17 -6.46 -5.45
CA VAL A 85 -6.97 -5.97 -4.80
C VAL A 85 -7.02 -4.45 -4.72
N ASN A 86 -7.31 -3.91 -3.55
CA ASN A 86 -7.24 -2.48 -3.26
C ASN A 86 -5.79 -2.08 -3.01
N CYS A 87 -5.11 -1.55 -4.06
CA CYS A 87 -3.69 -1.20 -4.01
C CYS A 87 -3.41 0.27 -4.31
N ALA A 88 -4.38 1.03 -4.82
CA ALA A 88 -4.25 2.48 -5.02
C ALA A 88 -3.95 3.18 -3.69
N ALA A 89 -2.97 4.08 -3.67
CA ALA A 89 -2.64 4.88 -2.51
C ALA A 89 -1.79 6.09 -2.90
N VAL A 90 -1.95 7.18 -2.13
CA VAL A 90 -1.17 8.42 -2.20
C VAL A 90 -0.66 8.80 -0.82
N ALA A 91 0.29 9.73 -0.73
CA ALA A 91 0.78 10.26 0.54
C ALA A 91 1.14 11.73 0.44
N THR A 92 1.10 12.40 1.60
CA THR A 92 1.72 13.69 1.82
C THR A 92 2.68 13.61 2.99
N TYR A 93 3.80 14.33 2.90
CA TYR A 93 4.83 14.45 3.93
C TYR A 93 4.96 15.90 4.37
N GLY A 94 4.92 16.11 5.68
CA GLY A 94 5.07 17.43 6.31
C GLY A 94 4.79 17.35 7.80
N HIS A 95 5.09 18.41 8.53
CA HIS A 95 4.59 18.56 9.89
C HIS A 95 3.07 18.63 9.88
N LEU A 96 2.41 18.05 10.89
CA LEU A 96 0.95 17.93 10.91
C LEU A 96 0.23 19.27 10.73
N GLU A 97 0.78 20.32 11.34
CA GLU A 97 0.25 21.69 11.26
C GLU A 97 0.56 22.40 9.93
N SER A 98 1.50 21.85 9.13
CA SER A 98 1.95 22.48 7.88
C SER A 98 1.41 21.83 6.62
N VAL A 99 0.87 20.61 6.73
CA VAL A 99 0.24 19.94 5.59
C VAL A 99 -1.11 20.59 5.28
N PRO A 100 -1.38 21.02 4.02
CA PRO A 100 -2.67 21.55 3.64
C PRO A 100 -3.80 20.57 3.95
N LEU A 101 -4.88 21.06 4.55
CA LEU A 101 -5.99 20.21 4.98
C LEU A 101 -6.65 19.49 3.80
N GLU A 102 -6.70 20.11 2.64
CA GLU A 102 -7.21 19.50 1.40
C GLU A 102 -6.37 18.30 0.94
N GLU A 103 -5.04 18.37 1.10
CA GLU A 103 -4.15 17.23 0.80
C GLU A 103 -4.33 16.11 1.81
N PHE A 104 -4.47 16.45 3.10
CA PHE A 104 -4.79 15.46 4.12
C PHE A 104 -6.11 14.74 3.79
N GLN A 105 -7.17 15.51 3.46
CA GLN A 105 -8.48 14.98 3.09
C GLN A 105 -8.37 14.10 1.84
N HIS A 106 -7.66 14.55 0.81
CA HIS A 106 -7.49 13.77 -0.41
C HIS A 106 -6.75 12.43 -0.18
N VAL A 107 -5.77 12.40 0.75
CA VAL A 107 -5.15 11.13 1.18
C VAL A 107 -6.19 10.20 1.81
N ILE A 108 -7.13 10.72 2.61
CA ILE A 108 -8.22 9.93 3.17
C ILE A 108 -9.18 9.45 2.07
N ASP A 109 -9.54 10.32 1.13
CA ASP A 109 -10.47 9.99 0.04
C ASP A 109 -9.92 8.86 -0.84
N VAL A 110 -8.66 8.93 -1.24
CA VAL A 110 -8.03 7.89 -2.06
C VAL A 110 -7.75 6.63 -1.25
N ASN A 111 -7.08 6.75 -0.09
CA ASN A 111 -6.56 5.60 0.64
C ASN A 111 -7.61 4.87 1.49
N VAL A 112 -8.64 5.58 1.96
CA VAL A 112 -9.70 5.01 2.80
C VAL A 112 -10.97 4.84 1.99
N MET A 113 -11.54 5.94 1.47
CA MET A 113 -12.79 5.84 0.71
C MET A 113 -12.62 5.01 -0.55
N GLY A 114 -11.48 5.11 -1.25
CA GLY A 114 -11.16 4.25 -2.37
C GLY A 114 -11.16 2.76 -2.00
N VAL A 115 -10.64 2.39 -0.83
CA VAL A 115 -10.69 1.00 -0.33
C VAL A 115 -12.11 0.62 0.11
N VAL A 116 -12.88 1.55 0.71
CA VAL A 116 -14.30 1.34 1.03
C VAL A 116 -15.08 1.06 -0.25
N ASN A 117 -14.94 1.90 -1.27
CA ASN A 117 -15.62 1.76 -2.56
C ASN A 117 -15.34 0.41 -3.20
N GLY A 118 -14.04 0.06 -3.35
CA GLY A 118 -13.63 -1.22 -3.91
C GLY A 118 -14.12 -2.43 -3.10
N THR A 119 -14.04 -2.36 -1.76
CA THR A 119 -14.51 -3.42 -0.88
C THR A 119 -16.03 -3.61 -1.00
N ARG A 120 -16.80 -2.52 -1.01
CA ARG A 120 -18.27 -2.57 -1.15
C ARG A 120 -18.68 -3.13 -2.50
N SER A 121 -18.08 -2.65 -3.60
CA SER A 121 -18.38 -3.13 -4.95
C SER A 121 -18.03 -4.61 -5.13
N ALA A 122 -16.92 -5.07 -4.53
CA ALA A 122 -16.55 -6.48 -4.51
C ALA A 122 -17.53 -7.33 -3.69
N LEU A 123 -17.87 -6.92 -2.46
CA LEU A 123 -18.79 -7.67 -1.58
C LEU A 123 -20.19 -7.82 -2.19
N ARG A 124 -20.71 -6.79 -2.87
CA ARG A 124 -22.01 -6.86 -3.57
C ARG A 124 -22.06 -7.96 -4.63
N ARG A 125 -20.93 -8.38 -5.18
CA ARG A 125 -20.82 -9.46 -6.17
C ARG A 125 -20.43 -10.78 -5.51
N MET A 126 -19.45 -10.78 -4.62
CA MET A 126 -18.90 -11.98 -4.02
C MET A 126 -19.87 -12.68 -3.07
N ILE A 127 -20.70 -11.91 -2.33
CA ILE A 127 -21.70 -12.50 -1.43
C ILE A 127 -22.75 -13.30 -2.22
N PRO A 128 -23.42 -12.76 -3.24
CA PRO A 128 -24.35 -13.58 -4.06
C PRO A 128 -23.64 -14.70 -4.85
N GLN A 129 -22.35 -14.53 -5.18
CA GLN A 129 -21.54 -15.58 -5.83
C GLN A 129 -21.20 -16.72 -4.86
N GLY A 130 -21.31 -16.52 -3.54
CA GLY A 130 -20.92 -17.45 -2.49
C GLY A 130 -19.41 -17.59 -2.32
N SER A 131 -18.57 -16.81 -3.02
CA SER A 131 -17.10 -16.89 -2.89
C SER A 131 -16.40 -15.66 -3.45
N GLY A 132 -15.23 -15.35 -2.87
CA GLY A 132 -14.36 -14.29 -3.36
C GLY A 132 -13.29 -13.89 -2.35
N VAL A 133 -12.23 -13.20 -2.83
CA VAL A 133 -11.14 -12.75 -1.97
C VAL A 133 -10.87 -11.26 -2.19
N ILE A 134 -11.00 -10.46 -1.16
CA ILE A 134 -10.62 -9.05 -1.14
C ILE A 134 -9.26 -8.91 -0.45
N VAL A 135 -8.31 -8.23 -1.09
CA VAL A 135 -7.00 -7.94 -0.54
C VAL A 135 -6.82 -6.43 -0.41
N ASN A 136 -6.72 -5.94 0.82
CA ASN A 136 -6.48 -4.53 1.11
C ASN A 136 -5.00 -4.29 1.42
N ILE A 137 -4.36 -3.41 0.65
CA ILE A 137 -2.97 -3.02 0.91
C ILE A 137 -2.94 -1.91 1.94
N ALA A 138 -2.73 -2.31 3.18
CA ALA A 138 -2.47 -1.43 4.31
C ALA A 138 -0.97 -1.05 4.36
N SER A 139 -0.39 -0.94 5.54
CA SER A 139 1.05 -0.71 5.79
C SER A 139 1.39 -1.09 7.23
N ILE A 140 2.67 -1.34 7.53
CA ILE A 140 3.15 -1.36 8.92
C ILE A 140 2.93 -0.01 9.60
N LEU A 141 2.86 1.10 8.83
CA LEU A 141 2.59 2.44 9.34
C LEU A 141 1.15 2.62 9.84
N GLY A 142 0.24 1.71 9.51
CA GLY A 142 -1.07 1.59 10.15
C GLY A 142 -1.04 0.89 11.52
N VAL A 143 0.15 0.48 12.00
CA VAL A 143 0.39 -0.07 13.35
C VAL A 143 1.40 0.77 14.11
N VAL A 144 2.48 1.16 13.44
CA VAL A 144 3.58 1.95 13.98
C VAL A 144 3.64 3.25 13.19
N PRO A 145 2.94 4.31 13.63
CA PRO A 145 2.92 5.57 12.90
C PRO A 145 4.30 6.20 12.84
N GLN A 146 4.58 6.96 11.76
CA GLN A 146 5.81 7.71 11.63
C GLN A 146 5.54 9.22 11.62
N PRO A 147 6.46 10.07 12.09
CA PRO A 147 6.36 11.51 11.94
C PRO A 147 6.39 11.92 10.46
N TYR A 148 5.92 13.11 10.16
CA TYR A 148 5.80 13.70 8.82
C TYR A 148 4.86 12.97 7.85
N GLY A 149 4.31 11.82 8.22
CA GLY A 149 3.39 11.03 7.39
C GLY A 149 2.06 10.76 8.09
N ALA A 150 1.49 11.74 8.81
CA ALA A 150 0.29 11.56 9.63
C ALA A 150 -0.92 11.10 8.81
N ALA A 151 -1.24 11.78 7.71
CA ALA A 151 -2.37 11.42 6.85
C ALA A 151 -2.27 9.97 6.33
N TYR A 152 -1.08 9.57 5.89
CA TYR A 152 -0.84 8.21 5.43
C TYR A 152 -0.99 7.18 6.56
N SER A 153 -0.40 7.44 7.74
CA SER A 153 -0.50 6.53 8.90
C SER A 153 -1.95 6.35 9.35
N VAL A 154 -2.72 7.45 9.46
CA VAL A 154 -4.16 7.44 9.76
C VAL A 154 -4.91 6.61 8.73
N SER A 155 -4.70 6.87 7.44
CA SER A 155 -5.38 6.16 6.36
C SER A 155 -5.11 4.64 6.41
N LYS A 156 -3.87 4.22 6.68
CA LYS A 156 -3.52 2.80 6.72
C LYS A 156 -3.98 2.09 8.00
N ALA A 157 -4.14 2.82 9.10
CA ALA A 157 -4.82 2.32 10.30
C ALA A 157 -6.33 2.10 10.02
N ALA A 158 -6.98 3.04 9.35
CA ALA A 158 -8.39 2.94 8.94
C ALA A 158 -8.63 1.73 8.01
N VAL A 159 -7.78 1.50 7.01
CA VAL A 159 -7.85 0.34 6.12
C VAL A 159 -7.75 -0.99 6.88
N ARG A 160 -6.94 -1.07 7.93
CA ARG A 160 -6.87 -2.26 8.78
C ARG A 160 -8.16 -2.46 9.57
N ALA A 161 -8.69 -1.40 10.17
CA ALA A 161 -9.95 -1.43 10.93
C ALA A 161 -11.12 -1.84 10.02
N LEU A 162 -11.22 -1.27 8.80
CA LEU A 162 -12.21 -1.66 7.79
C LEU A 162 -12.14 -3.16 7.48
N GLY A 163 -10.93 -3.69 7.25
CA GLY A 163 -10.75 -5.12 6.98
C GLY A 163 -11.19 -6.01 8.15
N ALA A 164 -10.98 -5.57 9.40
CA ALA A 164 -11.43 -6.30 10.59
C ALA A 164 -12.96 -6.28 10.71
N SER A 165 -13.58 -5.11 10.53
CA SER A 165 -15.04 -4.96 10.56
C SER A 165 -15.72 -5.83 9.49
N ALA A 166 -15.26 -5.74 8.24
CA ALA A 166 -15.82 -6.53 7.14
C ALA A 166 -15.74 -8.04 7.40
N ARG A 167 -14.64 -8.54 7.97
CA ARG A 167 -14.53 -9.96 8.36
C ARG A 167 -15.53 -10.35 9.45
N SER A 168 -15.75 -9.49 10.44
CA SER A 168 -16.72 -9.75 11.52
C SER A 168 -18.14 -9.79 10.96
N GLU A 169 -18.50 -8.88 10.06
CA GLU A 169 -19.80 -8.88 9.39
C GLU A 169 -20.03 -10.12 8.54
N LEU A 170 -19.03 -10.55 7.75
CA LEU A 170 -19.09 -11.79 6.97
C LEU A 170 -19.27 -13.02 7.86
N ALA A 171 -18.59 -13.07 8.99
CA ALA A 171 -18.73 -14.17 9.96
C ALA A 171 -20.14 -14.22 10.56
N LEU A 172 -20.75 -13.08 10.94
CA LEU A 172 -22.13 -13.00 11.43
C LEU A 172 -23.17 -13.40 10.37
N ARG A 173 -22.84 -13.19 9.09
CA ARG A 173 -23.69 -13.58 7.95
C ARG A 173 -23.41 -15.01 7.46
N HIS A 174 -22.52 -15.75 8.10
CA HIS A 174 -22.09 -17.09 7.72
C HIS A 174 -21.49 -17.20 6.31
N GLU A 175 -20.92 -16.12 5.77
CA GLU A 175 -20.27 -16.05 4.46
C GLU A 175 -18.84 -16.64 4.54
N ARG A 176 -18.72 -17.96 4.55
CA ARG A 176 -17.47 -18.69 4.86
C ARG A 176 -16.43 -18.63 3.76
N ASP A 177 -16.85 -18.48 2.51
CA ASP A 177 -15.97 -18.51 1.33
C ASP A 177 -15.72 -17.12 0.73
N VAL A 178 -16.20 -16.04 1.40
CA VAL A 178 -15.85 -14.65 1.10
C VAL A 178 -14.84 -14.16 2.12
N HIS A 179 -13.67 -13.78 1.66
CA HIS A 179 -12.54 -13.45 2.54
C HIS A 179 -12.03 -12.03 2.35
N VAL A 180 -11.64 -11.38 3.43
CA VAL A 180 -10.96 -10.08 3.42
C VAL A 180 -9.60 -10.21 4.10
N VAL A 181 -8.53 -9.95 3.35
CA VAL A 181 -7.14 -10.06 3.83
C VAL A 181 -6.46 -8.69 3.77
N SER A 182 -5.84 -8.27 4.86
CA SER A 182 -5.01 -7.07 4.90
C SER A 182 -3.52 -7.44 4.74
N ILE A 183 -2.84 -6.83 3.78
CA ILE A 183 -1.38 -6.96 3.63
C ILE A 183 -0.74 -5.68 4.16
N LEU A 184 0.24 -5.83 5.04
CA LEU A 184 0.96 -4.75 5.69
C LEU A 184 2.43 -4.74 5.21
N PRO A 185 2.75 -4.09 4.09
CA PRO A 185 4.13 -3.94 3.66
C PRO A 185 4.93 -3.06 4.62
N ALA A 186 6.21 -3.39 4.80
CA ALA A 186 7.23 -2.44 5.23
C ALA A 186 7.58 -1.50 4.07
N THR A 187 8.73 -0.84 4.08
CA THR A 187 9.14 0.05 2.99
C THR A 187 9.42 -0.74 1.72
N ILE A 188 8.73 -0.41 0.64
CA ILE A 188 8.83 -1.10 -0.65
C ILE A 188 9.44 -0.15 -1.71
N ASP A 189 10.31 -0.68 -2.55
CA ASP A 189 10.93 0.01 -3.67
C ASP A 189 9.93 0.30 -4.78
N THR A 190 9.21 1.41 -4.66
CA THR A 190 8.23 1.86 -5.64
C THR A 190 8.41 3.34 -5.97
N PRO A 191 7.85 3.85 -7.07
CA PRO A 191 7.85 5.28 -7.38
C PRO A 191 7.10 6.14 -6.35
N PHE A 192 6.33 5.55 -5.45
CA PHE A 192 5.48 6.19 -4.43
C PHE A 192 6.12 7.38 -3.72
N PHE A 193 7.40 7.26 -3.30
CA PHE A 193 8.11 8.32 -2.58
C PHE A 193 8.46 9.53 -3.45
N ARG A 194 8.52 9.36 -4.78
CA ARG A 194 8.77 10.46 -5.74
C ARG A 194 7.50 11.21 -6.08
N HIS A 195 6.35 10.52 -5.98
CA HIS A 195 5.04 11.05 -6.35
C HIS A 195 4.31 11.70 -5.17
N ALA A 196 4.77 11.45 -3.94
CA ALA A 196 4.16 11.99 -2.73
C ALA A 196 4.25 13.52 -2.67
N ALA A 197 3.20 14.16 -2.17
CA ALA A 197 3.27 15.57 -1.78
C ALA A 197 4.29 15.77 -0.67
N ASN A 198 4.98 16.89 -0.67
CA ASN A 198 6.08 17.16 0.25
C ASN A 198 6.08 18.62 0.74
N HIS A 199 6.00 18.79 2.04
CA HIS A 199 6.04 20.10 2.73
C HIS A 199 7.15 20.13 3.80
N THR A 200 8.15 19.25 3.70
CA THR A 200 9.25 19.17 4.67
C THR A 200 10.41 20.09 4.34
N GLY A 201 10.46 20.67 3.14
CA GLY A 201 11.62 21.39 2.62
C GLY A 201 12.86 20.51 2.39
N ARG A 202 12.73 19.19 2.51
CA ARG A 202 13.78 18.17 2.38
C ARG A 202 13.31 17.08 1.44
N GLN A 203 14.22 16.47 0.69
CA GLN A 203 13.85 15.35 -0.19
C GLN A 203 13.42 14.13 0.61
N VAL A 204 12.22 13.60 0.33
CA VAL A 204 11.71 12.36 0.89
C VAL A 204 12.37 11.16 0.22
N ARG A 205 12.80 10.18 1.02
CA ARG A 205 13.47 8.95 0.59
C ARG A 205 12.80 7.74 1.19
N ALA A 206 12.90 6.59 0.53
CA ALA A 206 12.41 5.34 1.11
C ALA A 206 13.16 5.01 2.41
N LEU A 207 12.42 4.76 3.50
CA LEU A 207 12.98 4.40 4.82
C LEU A 207 13.61 2.99 4.76
N PRO A 208 14.90 2.80 5.05
CA PRO A 208 15.52 1.48 5.02
C PRO A 208 15.07 0.59 6.21
N PRO A 209 15.06 -0.74 6.01
CA PRO A 209 15.42 -1.47 4.81
C PRO A 209 14.30 -1.43 3.77
N VAL A 210 14.68 -1.35 2.50
CA VAL A 210 13.75 -1.29 1.36
C VAL A 210 13.65 -2.66 0.72
N TYR A 211 12.42 -3.14 0.50
CA TYR A 211 12.14 -4.46 -0.07
C TYR A 211 11.61 -4.34 -1.50
N PRO A 212 11.84 -5.35 -2.36
CA PRO A 212 11.35 -5.33 -3.74
C PRO A 212 9.82 -5.52 -3.80
N PRO A 213 9.13 -4.85 -4.75
CA PRO A 213 7.67 -4.95 -4.94
C PRO A 213 7.17 -6.38 -5.18
N GLU A 214 7.99 -7.22 -5.82
CA GLU A 214 7.68 -8.63 -6.10
C GLU A 214 7.46 -9.44 -4.82
N LEU A 215 8.06 -9.01 -3.70
CA LEU A 215 7.83 -9.65 -2.41
C LEU A 215 6.38 -9.47 -1.97
N VAL A 216 5.81 -8.28 -2.18
CA VAL A 216 4.40 -7.98 -1.88
C VAL A 216 3.49 -8.71 -2.88
N ALA A 217 3.81 -8.67 -4.18
CA ALA A 217 3.06 -9.38 -5.22
C ALA A 217 2.97 -10.90 -4.93
N ARG A 218 4.06 -11.53 -4.47
CA ARG A 218 4.03 -12.93 -4.00
C ARG A 218 3.10 -13.14 -2.80
N ARG A 219 3.03 -12.17 -1.89
CA ARG A 219 2.14 -12.26 -0.72
C ARG A 219 0.68 -12.05 -1.10
N ILE A 220 0.39 -11.17 -2.06
CA ILE A 220 -0.95 -11.01 -2.64
C ILE A 220 -1.38 -12.33 -3.30
N GLU A 221 -0.58 -12.87 -4.20
CA GLU A 221 -0.86 -14.16 -4.85
C GLU A 221 -1.09 -15.28 -3.84
N SER A 222 -0.28 -15.36 -2.79
CA SER A 222 -0.48 -16.32 -1.71
C SER A 222 -1.76 -16.07 -0.91
N ALA A 223 -2.20 -14.80 -0.77
CA ALA A 223 -3.45 -14.45 -0.10
C ALA A 223 -4.66 -14.88 -0.94
N LEU A 224 -4.60 -14.69 -2.25
CA LEU A 224 -5.66 -15.14 -3.16
C LEU A 224 -5.87 -16.65 -3.12
N ARG A 225 -4.78 -17.43 -2.98
CA ARG A 225 -4.86 -18.91 -2.91
C ARG A 225 -5.16 -19.47 -1.52
N ARG A 226 -4.80 -18.77 -0.46
CA ARG A 226 -4.93 -19.22 0.94
C ARG A 226 -5.35 -18.05 1.81
N PRO A 227 -6.62 -17.61 1.75
CA PRO A 227 -7.07 -16.35 2.37
C PRO A 227 -7.28 -16.41 3.89
N HIS A 228 -7.14 -17.58 4.52
CA HIS A 228 -7.48 -17.78 5.94
C HIS A 228 -6.64 -17.00 6.97
N ARG A 229 -5.53 -16.37 6.56
CA ARG A 229 -4.77 -15.46 7.45
C ARG A 229 -5.22 -14.01 7.22
N PRO A 230 -5.91 -13.40 8.18
CA PRO A 230 -6.55 -12.09 8.01
C PRO A 230 -5.58 -10.93 7.83
N GLU A 231 -4.39 -10.99 8.44
CA GLU A 231 -3.32 -10.01 8.28
C GLU A 231 -1.99 -10.65 7.92
N ARG A 232 -1.24 -10.02 7.01
CA ARG A 232 0.08 -10.50 6.56
C ARG A 232 1.08 -9.36 6.48
N VAL A 233 1.98 -9.30 7.44
CA VAL A 233 3.11 -8.34 7.41
C VAL A 233 4.17 -8.81 6.43
N VAL A 234 4.63 -7.91 5.54
CA VAL A 234 5.67 -8.16 4.55
C VAL A 234 6.94 -7.38 4.89
N GLY A 235 8.05 -8.09 5.00
CA GLY A 235 9.34 -7.59 5.47
C GLY A 235 9.67 -8.08 6.87
N LEU A 236 10.88 -8.62 7.07
CA LEU A 236 11.29 -9.21 8.35
C LEU A 236 11.35 -8.16 9.47
N LEU A 237 12.01 -7.02 9.20
CA LEU A 237 12.09 -5.94 10.18
C LEU A 237 10.72 -5.31 10.46
N GLY A 238 9.84 -5.19 9.46
CA GLY A 238 8.47 -4.75 9.68
C GLY A 238 7.70 -5.66 10.65
N ARG A 239 7.88 -6.99 10.56
CA ARG A 239 7.29 -7.94 11.53
C ARG A 239 7.82 -7.74 12.94
N ALA A 240 9.14 -7.53 13.07
CA ALA A 240 9.76 -7.28 14.37
C ALA A 240 9.23 -5.99 14.99
N LEU A 241 9.18 -4.88 14.22
CA LEU A 241 8.66 -3.58 14.66
C LEU A 241 7.20 -3.68 15.12
N VAL A 242 6.32 -4.30 14.31
CA VAL A 242 4.90 -4.48 14.67
C VAL A 242 4.76 -5.32 15.95
N ARG A 243 5.55 -6.38 16.11
CA ARG A 243 5.50 -7.23 17.30
C ARG A 243 6.00 -6.48 18.54
N GLN A 244 7.07 -5.72 18.39
CA GLN A 244 7.69 -4.98 19.50
C GLN A 244 6.84 -3.77 19.89
N HIS A 245 6.25 -3.04 18.94
CA HIS A 245 5.37 -1.91 19.21
C HIS A 245 4.19 -2.30 20.12
N ARG A 246 3.64 -3.51 19.98
CA ARG A 246 2.58 -4.02 20.86
C ARG A 246 3.01 -4.14 22.34
N ARG A 247 4.32 -4.26 22.60
CA ARG A 247 4.87 -4.41 23.97
C ARG A 247 5.43 -3.11 24.52
N THR A 248 6.09 -2.33 23.67
CA THR A 248 6.81 -1.10 24.05
C THR A 248 6.54 0.02 23.05
N PRO A 249 5.29 0.55 22.95
CA PRO A 249 4.91 1.49 21.89
C PRO A 249 5.79 2.75 21.90
N ARG A 250 5.95 3.42 23.04
CA ARG A 250 6.75 4.66 23.17
C ARG A 250 8.20 4.49 22.70
N VAL A 251 8.81 3.33 22.96
CA VAL A 251 10.21 3.07 22.56
C VAL A 251 10.30 2.94 21.04
N ILE A 252 9.39 2.20 20.44
CA ILE A 252 9.37 1.98 18.98
C ILE A 252 8.99 3.26 18.23
N GLU A 253 8.04 4.03 18.73
CA GLU A 253 7.69 5.34 18.17
C GLU A 253 8.89 6.29 18.17
N GLY A 254 9.64 6.37 19.28
CA GLY A 254 10.87 7.15 19.37
C GLY A 254 11.97 6.65 18.41
N GLN A 255 12.12 5.33 18.26
CA GLN A 255 13.06 4.75 17.28
C GLN A 255 12.68 5.08 15.84
N VAL A 256 11.40 4.94 15.49
CA VAL A 256 10.89 5.25 14.15
C VAL A 256 11.01 6.75 13.88
N ALA A 257 10.73 7.60 14.87
CA ALA A 257 10.90 9.05 14.73
C ALA A 257 12.35 9.43 14.42
N LEU A 258 13.31 8.93 15.18
CA LEU A 258 14.73 9.16 14.95
C LEU A 258 15.19 8.59 13.60
N GLN A 259 14.76 7.39 13.25
CA GLN A 259 15.10 6.77 11.97
C GLN A 259 14.52 7.57 10.80
N THR A 260 13.29 8.08 10.91
CA THR A 260 12.66 8.93 9.90
C THR A 260 13.47 10.20 9.69
N GLU A 261 13.82 10.89 10.77
CA GLU A 261 14.61 12.12 10.72
C GLU A 261 15.98 11.90 10.04
N LEU A 262 16.68 10.83 10.39
CA LEU A 262 18.04 10.57 9.92
C LEU A 262 18.12 9.95 8.52
N THR A 263 17.11 9.20 8.08
CA THR A 263 17.24 8.39 6.87
C THR A 263 16.10 8.53 5.85
N ASN A 264 14.89 8.92 6.27
CA ASN A 264 13.77 9.14 5.37
C ASN A 264 13.81 10.53 4.72
N LEU A 265 14.26 11.54 5.47
CA LEU A 265 14.47 12.89 4.96
C LEU A 265 15.95 13.11 4.61
N SER A 266 16.22 13.85 3.52
CA SER A 266 17.60 14.21 3.17
C SER A 266 18.23 15.08 4.26
N PRO A 267 19.55 15.00 4.50
CA PRO A 267 20.20 15.83 5.49
C PRO A 267 20.25 17.31 5.08
N THR A 268 20.19 17.59 3.78
CA THR A 268 20.22 18.95 3.22
C THR A 268 18.81 19.44 2.91
N ARG A 269 18.56 20.75 3.13
CA ARG A 269 17.39 21.44 2.60
C ARG A 269 17.52 21.55 1.07
N GLY A 270 16.43 21.66 0.34
CA GLY A 270 16.41 21.74 -1.13
C GLY A 270 15.47 20.68 -1.76
N GLY A 271 14.60 20.06 -0.96
CA GLY A 271 13.42 19.38 -1.49
C GLY A 271 12.40 20.43 -1.91
N GLU A 272 11.89 20.31 -3.12
CA GLU A 272 10.78 21.15 -3.57
C GLU A 272 9.52 20.82 -2.74
N ASN A 273 8.88 21.87 -2.23
CA ASN A 273 7.56 21.76 -1.63
C ASN A 273 6.50 21.75 -2.74
N GLY A 274 5.50 20.90 -2.60
CA GLY A 274 4.40 20.85 -3.55
C GLY A 274 3.55 19.61 -3.37
N SER A 275 2.42 19.59 -4.08
CA SER A 275 1.42 18.53 -4.01
C SER A 275 1.83 17.26 -4.79
N GLY A 276 3.00 17.22 -5.43
CA GLY A 276 3.44 16.09 -6.23
C GLY A 276 2.39 15.68 -7.27
N THR A 277 2.09 14.37 -7.36
CA THR A 277 1.02 13.87 -8.22
C THR A 277 -0.25 13.53 -7.45
N LEU A 278 -0.49 14.21 -6.33
CA LEU A 278 -1.62 13.92 -5.46
C LEU A 278 -2.96 14.09 -6.21
N PHE A 279 -3.15 15.26 -6.80
CA PHE A 279 -4.38 15.63 -7.50
C PHE A 279 -4.34 15.36 -9.02
N THR A 280 -3.15 15.30 -9.61
CA THR A 280 -2.97 15.21 -11.06
C THR A 280 -2.43 13.85 -11.49
N THR A 281 -2.68 13.50 -12.75
CA THR A 281 -1.98 12.41 -13.42
C THR A 281 -0.82 13.01 -14.20
N ASP A 282 0.40 12.87 -13.70
CA ASP A 282 1.58 13.22 -14.48
C ASP A 282 1.81 12.13 -15.53
N ALA A 283 1.64 12.49 -16.80
CA ALA A 283 1.90 11.59 -17.94
C ALA A 283 3.39 11.22 -18.02
N SER A 284 4.28 12.10 -17.54
CA SER A 284 5.74 11.84 -17.47
C SER A 284 6.12 10.95 -16.27
N ALA A 285 5.21 10.76 -15.30
CA ALA A 285 5.48 9.94 -14.14
C ALA A 285 5.75 8.49 -14.54
N GLU A 286 6.90 7.98 -14.16
CA GLU A 286 7.40 6.67 -14.55
C GLU A 286 6.41 5.55 -14.18
N ALA A 287 5.89 4.85 -15.19
CA ALA A 287 5.03 3.68 -15.03
C ALA A 287 5.87 2.44 -14.72
N SER A 288 6.72 2.51 -13.69
CA SER A 288 7.65 1.45 -13.34
C SER A 288 7.19 0.64 -12.11
N VAL A 289 7.72 -0.57 -11.99
CA VAL A 289 7.55 -1.42 -10.81
C VAL A 289 8.37 -0.88 -9.65
N THR A 290 9.62 -0.45 -9.91
CA THR A 290 10.61 -0.02 -8.91
C THR A 290 10.81 1.48 -8.91
N GLY A 291 11.13 2.05 -7.74
CA GLY A 291 11.51 3.45 -7.58
C GLY A 291 13.02 3.69 -7.53
N GLY A 292 13.85 2.63 -7.70
CA GLY A 292 15.31 2.75 -7.63
C GLY A 292 15.87 2.96 -6.22
N TRP A 293 15.09 2.59 -5.19
CA TRP A 293 15.48 2.71 -3.78
C TRP A 293 16.19 1.48 -3.24
N HIS A 294 16.00 0.32 -3.88
CA HIS A 294 16.60 -0.95 -3.50
C HIS A 294 17.98 -1.13 -4.15
N GLY A 295 18.99 -1.51 -3.35
CA GLY A 295 20.35 -1.78 -3.85
C GLY A 295 21.30 -2.05 -2.70
N ARG A 296 22.20 -3.06 -2.85
CA ARG A 296 23.07 -3.51 -1.76
C ARG A 296 23.93 -2.39 -1.16
N SER A 297 24.54 -1.53 -1.97
CA SER A 297 25.43 -0.45 -1.50
C SER A 297 24.65 0.72 -0.87
N LYS A 298 23.51 1.12 -1.45
CA LYS A 298 22.70 2.23 -0.95
C LYS A 298 21.93 1.87 0.33
N THR A 299 21.50 0.61 0.45
CA THR A 299 20.69 0.12 1.58
C THR A 299 21.56 -0.25 2.77
N ALA A 300 22.74 -0.86 2.57
CA ALA A 300 23.60 -1.34 3.65
C ALA A 300 24.08 -0.20 4.56
N LEU A 301 24.63 0.87 4.00
CA LEU A 301 25.11 2.02 4.79
C LEU A 301 23.97 2.72 5.54
N ARG A 302 22.83 2.96 4.90
CA ARG A 302 21.66 3.59 5.52
C ARG A 302 21.03 2.70 6.59
N THR A 303 21.02 1.37 6.39
CA THR A 303 20.56 0.40 7.39
C THR A 303 21.52 0.38 8.59
N ALA A 304 22.84 0.40 8.36
CA ALA A 304 23.84 0.44 9.44
C ALA A 304 23.69 1.71 10.28
N ILE A 305 23.53 2.88 9.65
CA ILE A 305 23.29 4.17 10.35
C ILE A 305 22.00 4.11 11.18
N GLY A 306 20.90 3.64 10.59
CA GLY A 306 19.61 3.52 11.28
C GLY A 306 19.64 2.54 12.44
N THR A 307 20.36 1.42 12.30
CA THR A 307 20.52 0.42 13.37
C THR A 307 21.39 0.94 14.49
N ALA A 308 22.51 1.60 14.18
CA ALA A 308 23.39 2.21 15.19
C ALA A 308 22.67 3.30 16.00
N ALA A 309 21.90 4.15 15.33
CA ALA A 309 21.10 5.19 15.98
C ALA A 309 20.01 4.60 16.89
N ALA A 310 19.34 3.52 16.45
CA ALA A 310 18.33 2.83 17.24
C ALA A 310 18.92 2.18 18.51
N VAL A 311 20.10 1.56 18.38
CA VAL A 311 20.84 0.97 19.52
C VAL A 311 21.30 2.06 20.50
N ALA A 312 21.84 3.17 20.00
CA ALA A 312 22.27 4.29 20.83
C ALA A 312 21.10 4.92 21.63
N LEU A 313 19.95 5.09 20.99
CA LEU A 313 18.75 5.59 21.65
C LEU A 313 18.21 4.61 22.71
N GLY A 314 18.19 3.32 22.40
CA GLY A 314 17.80 2.28 23.35
C GLY A 314 18.69 2.26 24.61
N MET A 315 20.00 2.36 24.43
CA MET A 315 20.96 2.47 25.55
C MET A 315 20.78 3.76 26.35
N TRP A 316 20.52 4.90 25.68
CA TRP A 316 20.29 6.17 26.36
C TRP A 316 19.00 6.16 27.20
N MET A 317 17.91 5.58 26.66
CA MET A 317 16.65 5.43 27.42
C MET A 317 16.80 4.50 28.62
N LEU A 318 17.52 3.38 28.50
CA LEU A 318 17.79 2.46 29.59
C LEU A 318 18.61 3.15 30.74
N ARG A 319 19.59 3.97 30.35
CA ARG A 319 20.38 4.76 31.34
C ARG A 319 19.54 5.82 32.07
N ARG A 320 18.51 6.41 31.39
CA ARG A 320 17.62 7.39 32.06
C ARG A 320 16.62 6.73 33.02
N VAL A 321 16.13 5.53 32.70
CA VAL A 321 15.23 4.77 33.59
C VAL A 321 15.98 4.28 34.82
N GLY A 322 17.24 3.84 34.68
CA GLY A 322 18.07 3.42 35.78
C GLY A 322 18.53 4.54 36.74
N LYS A 323 18.48 5.81 36.33
CA LYS A 323 18.78 6.98 37.18
C LYS A 323 17.56 7.56 37.91
N ARG A 324 16.37 7.04 37.69
CA ARG A 324 15.13 7.45 38.37
C ARG A 324 14.62 6.43 39.39
N ARG A 325 15.40 5.41 39.66
CA ARG A 325 15.32 4.53 40.82
C ARG A 325 16.50 4.84 41.77
#